data_e1132ba84568adde28edcd6cd5ade6d4
#
_entry.id   e1132ba84568adde28edcd6cd5ade6d4
#
_cell.length_a   1.000
_cell.length_b   1.000
_cell.length_c   1.000
_cell.angle_alpha   90.00
_cell.angle_beta   90.00
_cell.angle_gamma   90.00
#
_symmetry.space_group_name_H-M   'P 1'
#
loop_
_entity.id
_entity.type
_entity.pdbx_description
1 polymer ?
#
loop_
_entity_poly.entity_id
_entity_poly.type
_entity_poly.pdbx_seq_one_letter_code
_entity_poly.pdbx_strand_id
1 'polypeptide(L)'
;MAREDFSLPTNPYHYALHCLGGKWKMTILHEIYTHGSIHFNQTLKVIPLSEKVLSQQLKELIADGLVKRSVESESFPPSTIYELTPEARQLIPALDILYIWSIKQMDAKDIPIDADAFAVHDSAKYLEALGDIMKANGFYTGQRRSAKR
;
A
#
# COMPACT_ATOMS: atom_id res chain seq x y z
N MET A 1 -21.59 -1.91 6.49
CA MET A 1 -21.31 -0.61 7.12
C MET A 1 -21.41 0.49 6.09
N ALA A 2 -22.16 1.54 6.38
CA ALA A 2 -22.14 2.74 5.56
C ALA A 2 -20.75 3.37 5.64
N ARG A 3 -20.23 3.84 4.51
CA ARG A 3 -18.96 4.55 4.47
C ARG A 3 -19.12 5.94 5.09
N GLU A 4 -18.06 6.45 5.65
CA GLU A 4 -18.01 7.73 6.35
C GLU A 4 -18.33 8.89 5.39
N ASP A 5 -19.10 9.88 5.87
CA ASP A 5 -19.41 11.09 5.13
C ASP A 5 -18.37 12.18 5.45
N PHE A 6 -17.66 12.63 4.45
CA PHE A 6 -16.65 13.68 4.57
C PHE A 6 -17.14 15.08 4.19
N SER A 7 -18.45 15.30 4.19
CA SER A 7 -19.02 16.65 4.00
C SER A 7 -18.78 17.58 5.20
N LEU A 8 -18.46 17.02 6.37
CA LEU A 8 -18.14 17.73 7.59
C LEU A 8 -16.63 17.77 7.85
N PRO A 9 -16.14 18.74 8.62
CA PRO A 9 -14.72 18.77 9.01
C PRO A 9 -14.30 17.46 9.67
N THR A 10 -13.25 16.86 9.13
CA THR A 10 -12.79 15.52 9.53
C THR A 10 -11.31 15.56 9.89
N ASN A 11 -10.94 14.80 10.91
CA ASN A 11 -9.52 14.59 11.24
C ASN A 11 -8.80 13.90 10.07
N PRO A 12 -7.67 14.44 9.58
CA PRO A 12 -6.93 13.84 8.46
C PRO A 12 -6.52 12.38 8.68
N TYR A 13 -6.26 11.96 9.91
CA TYR A 13 -5.98 10.56 10.21
C TYR A 13 -7.21 9.65 9.99
N HIS A 14 -8.40 10.16 10.25
CA HIS A 14 -9.64 9.42 9.98
C HIS A 14 -9.86 9.26 8.48
N TYR A 15 -9.55 10.28 7.70
CA TYR A 15 -9.62 10.19 6.24
C TYR A 15 -8.60 9.16 5.70
N ALA A 16 -7.37 9.18 6.18
CA ALA A 16 -6.36 8.20 5.80
C ALA A 16 -6.80 6.77 6.17
N LEU A 17 -7.35 6.59 7.36
CA LEU A 17 -7.88 5.31 7.80
C LEU A 17 -9.05 4.83 6.93
N HIS A 18 -9.93 5.73 6.52
CA HIS A 18 -11.02 5.43 5.59
C HIS A 18 -10.49 4.90 4.24
N CYS A 19 -9.47 5.55 3.70
CA CYS A 19 -8.88 5.19 2.40
C CYS A 19 -8.04 3.91 2.45
N LEU A 20 -7.39 3.63 3.57
CA LEU A 20 -6.38 2.59 3.72
C LEU A 20 -6.76 1.51 4.73
N GLY A 21 -7.80 1.75 5.52
CA GLY A 21 -8.22 0.86 6.58
C GLY A 21 -8.75 -0.47 6.06
N GLY A 22 -8.67 -1.48 6.92
CA GLY A 22 -8.98 -2.84 6.58
C GLY A 22 -7.74 -3.68 6.32
N LYS A 23 -7.94 -4.97 6.15
CA LYS A 23 -6.84 -5.94 6.09
C LYS A 23 -6.02 -5.87 4.79
N TRP A 24 -6.63 -5.47 3.67
CA TRP A 24 -6.08 -5.74 2.34
C TRP A 24 -5.75 -4.54 1.47
N LYS A 25 -6.26 -3.33 1.76
CA LYS A 25 -6.09 -2.17 0.87
C LYS A 25 -4.62 -1.79 0.68
N MET A 26 -3.84 -1.72 1.74
CA MET A 26 -2.41 -1.40 1.63
C MET A 26 -1.65 -2.48 0.85
N THR A 27 -1.98 -3.75 1.06
CA THR A 27 -1.40 -4.86 0.31
C THR A 27 -1.72 -4.77 -1.18
N ILE A 28 -2.97 -4.46 -1.53
CA ILE A 28 -3.39 -4.30 -2.93
C ILE A 28 -2.67 -3.14 -3.59
N LEU A 29 -2.61 -1.98 -2.95
CA LEU A 29 -1.89 -0.81 -3.46
C LEU A 29 -0.42 -1.11 -3.70
N HIS A 30 0.20 -1.82 -2.77
CA HIS A 30 1.59 -2.24 -2.88
C HIS A 30 1.80 -3.20 -4.06
N GLU A 31 0.92 -4.16 -4.24
CA GLU A 31 0.96 -5.12 -5.35
C GLU A 31 0.84 -4.41 -6.71
N ILE A 32 -0.07 -3.45 -6.82
CA ILE A 32 -0.20 -2.63 -8.04
C ILE A 32 1.08 -1.82 -8.28
N TYR A 33 1.62 -1.20 -7.25
CA TYR A 33 2.86 -0.42 -7.38
C TYR A 33 4.03 -1.28 -7.86
N THR A 34 4.18 -2.47 -7.29
CA THR A 34 5.28 -3.38 -7.61
C THR A 34 5.23 -3.85 -9.08
N HIS A 35 4.04 -4.12 -9.60
CA HIS A 35 3.86 -4.67 -10.95
C HIS A 35 3.44 -3.62 -12.00
N GLY A 36 3.16 -2.39 -11.59
CA GLY A 36 2.64 -1.32 -12.46
C GLY A 36 1.14 -1.41 -12.68
N SER A 37 0.61 -2.61 -12.85
CA SER A 37 -0.82 -2.92 -12.93
C SER A 37 -1.09 -4.33 -12.44
N ILE A 38 -2.33 -4.62 -12.07
CA ILE A 38 -2.75 -5.98 -11.72
C ILE A 38 -3.98 -6.40 -12.52
N HIS A 39 -4.09 -7.70 -12.72
CA HIS A 39 -5.28 -8.37 -13.24
C HIS A 39 -6.01 -9.06 -12.09
N PHE A 40 -7.33 -9.05 -12.13
CA PHE A 40 -8.16 -9.57 -11.05
C PHE A 40 -7.86 -11.05 -10.73
N ASN A 41 -7.92 -11.91 -11.72
CA ASN A 41 -7.74 -13.34 -11.52
C ASN A 41 -6.31 -13.75 -11.12
N GLN A 42 -5.32 -13.05 -11.64
CA GLN A 42 -3.93 -13.29 -11.26
C GLN A 42 -3.66 -12.87 -9.81
N THR A 43 -4.26 -11.78 -9.37
CA THR A 43 -4.15 -11.29 -7.99
C THR A 43 -4.73 -12.29 -7.00
N LEU A 44 -5.84 -12.94 -7.35
CA LEU A 44 -6.44 -14.01 -6.53
C LEU A 44 -5.52 -15.22 -6.33
N LYS A 45 -4.54 -15.42 -7.21
CA LYS A 45 -3.58 -16.53 -7.10
C LYS A 45 -2.42 -16.22 -6.14
N VAL A 46 -2.13 -14.95 -5.90
CA VAL A 46 -0.96 -14.53 -5.12
C VAL A 46 -1.32 -13.90 -3.79
N ILE A 47 -2.51 -13.32 -3.65
CA ILE A 47 -2.98 -12.75 -2.40
C ILE A 47 -4.08 -13.66 -1.82
N PRO A 48 -3.95 -14.10 -0.54
CA PRO A 48 -4.89 -15.06 0.06
C PRO A 48 -6.19 -14.40 0.51
N LEU A 49 -6.96 -13.87 -0.43
CA LEU A 49 -8.27 -13.29 -0.18
C LEU A 49 -9.30 -13.83 -1.17
N SER A 50 -10.57 -13.71 -0.82
CA SER A 50 -11.66 -14.17 -1.69
C SER A 50 -11.91 -13.19 -2.84
N GLU A 51 -12.53 -13.71 -3.88
CA GLU A 51 -13.00 -12.92 -5.02
C GLU A 51 -13.92 -11.78 -4.59
N LYS A 52 -14.84 -12.06 -3.66
CA LYS A 52 -15.77 -11.08 -3.10
C LYS A 52 -15.02 -9.94 -2.38
N VAL A 53 -14.02 -10.28 -1.57
CA VAL A 53 -13.21 -9.31 -0.84
C VAL A 53 -12.39 -8.46 -1.80
N LEU A 54 -11.70 -9.06 -2.77
CA LEU A 54 -10.93 -8.30 -3.76
C LEU A 54 -11.82 -7.35 -4.55
N SER A 55 -12.96 -7.82 -5.02
CA SER A 55 -13.93 -6.98 -5.75
C SER A 55 -14.37 -5.78 -4.91
N GLN A 56 -14.71 -6.00 -3.65
CA GLN A 56 -15.15 -4.92 -2.75
C GLN A 56 -14.03 -3.92 -2.45
N GLN A 57 -12.81 -4.40 -2.18
CA GLN A 57 -11.67 -3.53 -1.91
C GLN A 57 -11.29 -2.68 -3.12
N LEU A 58 -11.30 -3.25 -4.31
CA LEU A 58 -11.04 -2.50 -5.55
C LEU A 58 -12.11 -1.43 -5.80
N LYS A 59 -13.38 -1.73 -5.58
CA LYS A 59 -14.46 -0.74 -5.69
C LYS A 59 -14.25 0.44 -4.74
N GLU A 60 -13.89 0.17 -3.51
CA GLU A 60 -13.64 1.21 -2.52
C GLU A 60 -12.42 2.05 -2.87
N LEU A 61 -11.33 1.42 -3.29
CA LEU A 61 -10.12 2.12 -3.74
C LEU A 61 -10.38 3.01 -4.97
N ILE A 62 -11.21 2.54 -5.89
CA ILE A 62 -11.64 3.34 -7.05
C ILE A 62 -12.51 4.52 -6.60
N ALA A 63 -13.45 4.29 -5.71
CA ALA A 63 -14.33 5.35 -5.19
C ALA A 63 -13.54 6.45 -4.47
N ASP A 64 -12.45 6.08 -3.78
CA ASP A 64 -11.58 7.02 -3.07
C ASP A 64 -10.48 7.64 -3.96
N GLY A 65 -10.48 7.34 -5.24
CA GLY A 65 -9.53 7.92 -6.19
C GLY A 65 -8.10 7.40 -6.10
N LEU A 66 -7.90 6.22 -5.55
CA LEU A 66 -6.57 5.60 -5.41
C LEU A 66 -6.25 4.60 -6.52
N VAL A 67 -7.25 3.99 -7.09
CA VAL A 67 -7.12 3.01 -8.18
C VAL A 67 -8.00 3.42 -9.34
N LYS A 68 -7.52 3.21 -10.54
CA LYS A 68 -8.31 3.32 -11.76
C LYS A 68 -8.39 1.97 -12.46
N ARG A 69 -9.54 1.69 -13.03
CA ARG A 69 -9.78 0.52 -13.86
C ARG A 69 -9.68 0.92 -15.33
N SER A 70 -8.93 0.19 -16.11
CA SER A 70 -8.83 0.37 -17.55
C SER A 70 -8.85 -0.97 -18.27
N VAL A 71 -9.06 -0.92 -19.58
CA VAL A 71 -9.07 -2.10 -20.46
C VAL A 71 -7.80 -2.08 -21.28
N GLU A 72 -7.06 -3.18 -21.23
CA GLU A 72 -5.88 -3.39 -22.07
C GLU A 72 -6.34 -3.82 -23.46
N SER A 73 -6.36 -2.86 -24.40
CA SER A 73 -6.95 -3.04 -25.73
C SER A 73 -6.09 -3.88 -26.66
N GLU A 74 -4.79 -4.02 -26.37
CA GLU A 74 -3.85 -4.77 -27.21
C GLU A 74 -3.87 -6.28 -26.92
N SER A 75 -4.48 -6.70 -25.81
CA SER A 75 -4.68 -8.12 -25.51
C SER A 75 -5.96 -8.65 -26.18
N PHE A 76 -5.94 -9.93 -26.57
CA PHE A 76 -7.13 -10.58 -27.11
C PHE A 76 -7.40 -11.90 -26.38
N PRO A 77 -8.55 -12.05 -25.70
CA PRO A 77 -9.60 -11.03 -25.49
C PRO A 77 -9.12 -9.85 -24.65
N PRO A 78 -9.73 -8.66 -24.76
CA PRO A 78 -9.37 -7.51 -23.95
C PRO A 78 -9.45 -7.84 -22.46
N SER A 79 -8.43 -7.48 -21.70
CA SER A 79 -8.36 -7.72 -20.26
C SER A 79 -8.50 -6.42 -19.47
N THR A 80 -9.13 -6.52 -18.33
CA THR A 80 -9.25 -5.40 -17.39
C THR A 80 -8.02 -5.35 -16.49
N ILE A 81 -7.42 -4.18 -16.37
CA ILE A 81 -6.32 -3.91 -15.48
C ILE A 81 -6.68 -2.85 -14.45
N TYR A 82 -6.00 -2.90 -13.32
CA TYR A 82 -6.11 -1.93 -12.23
C TYR A 82 -4.75 -1.29 -12.01
N GLU A 83 -4.73 0.03 -11.97
CA GLU A 83 -3.51 0.84 -11.85
C GLU A 83 -3.67 1.86 -10.74
N LEU A 84 -2.56 2.35 -10.21
CA LEU A 84 -2.56 3.46 -9.27
C LEU A 84 -2.85 4.78 -9.98
N THR A 85 -3.63 5.62 -9.32
CA THR A 85 -3.77 7.02 -9.72
C THR A 85 -2.50 7.81 -9.32
N PRO A 86 -2.27 9.01 -9.87
CA PRO A 86 -1.17 9.87 -9.41
C PRO A 86 -1.25 10.17 -7.90
N GLU A 87 -2.44 10.34 -7.35
CA GLU A 87 -2.68 10.58 -5.93
C GLU A 87 -2.23 9.39 -5.08
N ALA A 88 -2.54 8.17 -5.51
CA ALA A 88 -2.09 6.96 -4.83
C ALA A 88 -0.57 6.80 -4.88
N ARG A 89 0.08 7.17 -5.98
CA ARG A 89 1.54 7.13 -6.10
C ARG A 89 2.22 8.05 -5.09
N GLN A 90 1.62 9.19 -4.79
CA GLN A 90 2.13 10.11 -3.76
C GLN A 90 2.09 9.50 -2.36
N LEU A 91 1.23 8.52 -2.15
CA LEU A 91 1.06 7.82 -0.86
C LEU A 91 2.07 6.69 -0.66
N ILE A 92 2.66 6.15 -1.71
CA ILE A 92 3.56 5.00 -1.61
C ILE A 92 4.73 5.21 -0.64
N PRO A 93 5.41 6.38 -0.60
CA PRO A 93 6.45 6.61 0.40
C PRO A 93 5.98 6.42 1.85
N ALA A 94 4.77 6.85 2.17
CA ALA A 94 4.20 6.67 3.50
C ALA A 94 3.93 5.18 3.80
N LEU A 95 3.45 4.42 2.82
CA LEU A 95 3.24 2.97 2.95
C LEU A 95 4.56 2.23 3.15
N ASP A 96 5.62 2.64 2.47
CA ASP A 96 6.94 2.06 2.63
C ASP A 96 7.50 2.28 4.05
N ILE A 97 7.31 3.48 4.59
CA ILE A 97 7.69 3.79 5.97
C ILE A 97 6.91 2.92 6.96
N LEU A 98 5.60 2.79 6.78
CA LEU A 98 4.77 1.92 7.61
C LEU A 98 5.22 0.46 7.52
N TYR A 99 5.53 -0.03 6.34
CA TYR A 99 5.99 -1.39 6.11
C TYR A 99 7.28 -1.68 6.87
N ILE A 100 8.28 -0.81 6.77
CA ILE A 100 9.57 -0.98 7.43
C ILE A 100 9.43 -0.85 8.95
N TRP A 101 8.65 0.10 9.42
CA TRP A 101 8.33 0.21 10.85
C TRP A 101 7.69 -1.07 11.38
N SER A 102 6.74 -1.62 10.64
CA SER A 102 6.04 -2.86 11.01
C SER A 102 7.00 -4.05 11.08
N ILE A 103 7.87 -4.22 10.09
CA ILE A 103 8.87 -5.29 10.07
C ILE A 103 9.76 -5.22 11.33
N LYS A 104 10.26 -4.03 11.67
CA LYS A 104 11.09 -3.84 12.85
C LYS A 104 10.35 -4.18 14.14
N GLN A 105 9.09 -3.78 14.25
CA GLN A 105 8.27 -4.09 15.43
C GLN A 105 7.95 -5.59 15.52
N MET A 106 7.63 -6.20 14.40
CA MET A 106 7.36 -7.64 14.33
C MET A 106 8.60 -8.45 14.72
N ASP A 107 9.74 -8.09 14.20
CA ASP A 107 11.01 -8.74 14.54
C ASP A 107 11.32 -8.62 16.05
N ALA A 108 11.19 -7.44 16.61
CA ALA A 108 11.42 -7.21 18.04
C ALA A 108 10.46 -7.99 18.96
N LYS A 109 9.31 -8.39 18.46
CA LYS A 109 8.25 -9.13 19.19
C LYS A 109 8.18 -10.60 18.80
N ASP A 110 9.11 -11.09 18.02
CA ASP A 110 9.13 -12.48 17.50
C ASP A 110 7.83 -12.85 16.73
N ILE A 111 7.24 -11.88 16.03
CA ILE A 111 6.10 -12.11 15.15
C ILE A 111 6.62 -12.54 13.78
N PRO A 112 6.31 -13.76 13.31
CA PRO A 112 6.79 -14.21 12.00
C PRO A 112 6.17 -13.42 10.87
N ILE A 113 6.96 -13.13 9.83
CA ILE A 113 6.50 -12.50 8.60
C ILE A 113 6.13 -13.61 7.64
N ASP A 114 4.94 -13.53 7.07
CA ASP A 114 4.50 -14.46 6.02
C ASP A 114 5.15 -14.08 4.70
N ALA A 115 6.29 -14.67 4.41
CA ALA A 115 7.06 -14.41 3.21
C ALA A 115 6.37 -14.87 1.92
N ASP A 116 5.46 -15.83 2.02
CA ASP A 116 4.74 -16.36 0.86
C ASP A 116 3.54 -15.47 0.46
N ALA A 117 3.01 -14.72 1.40
CA ALA A 117 1.88 -13.83 1.16
C ALA A 117 2.27 -12.45 0.62
N PHE A 118 3.56 -12.12 0.69
CA PHE A 118 4.07 -10.83 0.24
C PHE A 118 5.31 -11.05 -0.62
N ALA A 119 5.34 -10.43 -1.78
CA ALA A 119 6.56 -10.34 -2.54
C ALA A 119 7.65 -9.78 -1.62
N VAL A 120 8.62 -10.60 -1.30
CA VAL A 120 9.72 -10.19 -0.43
C VAL A 120 10.47 -9.08 -1.15
N HIS A 121 10.33 -7.88 -0.63
CA HIS A 121 11.14 -6.78 -1.11
C HIS A 121 12.59 -7.05 -0.73
N ASP A 122 13.47 -6.85 -1.67
CA ASP A 122 14.88 -6.79 -1.37
C ASP A 122 15.08 -5.75 -0.25
N SER A 123 15.34 -6.25 0.95
CA SER A 123 15.42 -5.43 2.15
C SER A 123 16.49 -4.33 2.05
N ALA A 124 17.57 -4.57 1.30
CA ALA A 124 18.62 -3.60 1.08
C ALA A 124 18.11 -2.44 0.20
N LYS A 125 17.42 -2.74 -0.87
CA LYS A 125 16.81 -1.74 -1.77
C LYS A 125 15.74 -0.92 -1.06
N TYR A 126 14.97 -1.55 -0.17
CA TYR A 126 13.97 -0.86 0.64
C TYR A 126 14.59 0.08 1.67
N LEU A 127 15.65 -0.34 2.32
CA LEU A 127 16.37 0.50 3.30
C LEU A 127 17.02 1.70 2.62
N GLU A 128 17.55 1.55 1.42
CA GLU A 128 18.10 2.65 0.62
C GLU A 128 17.00 3.63 0.22
N ALA A 129 15.91 3.13 -0.34
CA ALA A 129 14.76 3.95 -0.71
C ALA A 129 14.16 4.68 0.50
N LEU A 130 14.06 4.01 1.66
CA LEU A 130 13.62 4.64 2.89
C LEU A 130 14.57 5.75 3.34
N GLY A 131 15.87 5.53 3.24
CA GLY A 131 16.87 6.53 3.55
C GLY A 131 16.68 7.81 2.72
N ASP A 132 16.46 7.65 1.42
CA ASP A 132 16.21 8.76 0.50
C ASP A 132 14.89 9.48 0.81
N ILE A 133 13.82 8.74 1.09
CA ILE A 133 12.52 9.30 1.48
C ILE A 133 12.64 10.08 2.79
N MET A 134 13.32 9.53 3.79
CA MET A 134 13.51 10.19 5.07
C MET A 134 14.33 11.46 4.94
N LYS A 135 15.38 11.47 4.12
CA LYS A 135 16.16 12.68 3.81
C LYS A 135 15.31 13.73 3.10
N ALA A 136 14.56 13.34 2.09
CA ALA A 136 13.69 14.22 1.33
C ALA A 136 12.61 14.89 2.20
N ASN A 137 12.18 14.24 3.27
CA ASN A 137 11.18 14.74 4.22
C ASN A 137 11.79 15.32 5.50
N GLY A 138 13.11 15.56 5.53
CA GLY A 138 13.79 16.18 6.67
C GLY A 138 14.00 15.24 7.86
N PHE A 139 13.80 13.94 7.69
CA PHE A 139 14.11 12.95 8.72
C PHE A 139 15.60 12.58 8.67
N TYR A 140 16.21 12.56 9.82
CA TYR A 140 17.64 12.32 9.94
C TYR A 140 17.94 10.83 10.03
N THR A 141 18.70 10.30 9.09
CA THR A 141 19.09 8.89 9.01
C THR A 141 20.54 8.68 9.43
N GLY A 142 21.02 9.15 10.54
CA GLY A 142 22.40 8.82 10.79
C GLY A 142 23.12 9.33 12.02
N GLN A 143 22.49 10.06 12.87
CA GLN A 143 23.06 10.33 14.18
C GLN A 143 21.98 10.17 15.23
N ARG A 144 22.17 9.18 16.10
CA ARG A 144 21.49 9.26 17.37
C ARG A 144 21.83 10.62 17.97
N ARG A 145 20.85 11.50 18.12
CA ARG A 145 21.00 12.57 19.07
C ARG A 145 21.30 11.87 20.38
N SER A 146 22.53 11.98 20.85
CA SER A 146 22.80 11.67 22.23
C SER A 146 21.85 12.56 23.01
N ALA A 147 20.92 11.95 23.72
CA ALA A 147 20.08 12.67 24.66
C ALA A 147 21.02 13.31 25.66
N LYS A 148 21.28 14.60 25.53
CA LYS A 148 21.82 15.38 26.62
C LYS A 148 20.75 15.38 27.70
N ARG A 149 20.99 14.62 28.73
CA ARG A 149 20.26 14.76 29.98
C ARG A 149 20.47 16.15 30.55
#